data_1241a19ac680a15882345aed8693af9b
#
_entry.id   1241a19ac680a15882345aed8693af9b
#
_cell.length_a   1.000
_cell.length_b   1.000
_cell.length_c   1.000
_cell.angle_alpha   90.00
_cell.angle_beta   90.00
_cell.angle_gamma   90.00
#
_symmetry.space_group_name_H-M   'P 1'
#
loop_
_entity.id
_entity.type
_entity.pdbx_description
1 polymer ?
#
loop_
_entity_poly.entity_id
_entity_poly.type
_entity_poly.pdbx_seq_one_letter_code
_entity_poly.pdbx_strand_id
1 'polypeptide(L)'
;MALNFGIFPFEYDRMEMDRREWDRYKRLLLSKRGELSVKNADGQSPVPTAGGGDGDPADQATANTEAELQIRLHQTDSRLLRAVEAALARIRHGTFGICEACQNPISRARLEAVPWTRHCRDCKEREHA
;
A
#
# COMPACT_ATOMS: atom_id res chain seq x y z
N MET A 1 -24.14 22.16 10.59
CA MET A 1 -23.44 21.92 11.73
C MET A 1 -23.74 20.59 12.41
N ALA A 2 -24.71 20.57 13.28
CA ALA A 2 -25.13 19.32 13.82
C ALA A 2 -25.49 18.29 12.78
N LEU A 3 -25.83 18.75 11.61
CA LEU A 3 -26.21 17.90 10.50
C LEU A 3 -25.11 16.95 10.08
N ASN A 4 -23.91 17.44 9.98
CA ASN A 4 -22.81 16.62 9.59
C ASN A 4 -22.45 15.61 10.67
N PHE A 5 -22.72 15.99 11.89
CA PHE A 5 -22.44 15.11 13.02
C PHE A 5 -23.42 13.97 13.11
N GLY A 6 -24.61 14.14 12.59
CA GLY A 6 -25.60 13.09 12.59
C GLY A 6 -25.17 11.90 11.74
N ILE A 7 -24.35 12.14 10.75
CA ILE A 7 -23.88 11.07 9.87
C ILE A 7 -22.55 10.53 10.34
N PHE A 8 -21.61 11.40 10.58
CA PHE A 8 -20.26 11.00 10.98
C PHE A 8 -20.19 10.26 12.29
N PRO A 9 -20.88 10.67 13.35
CA PRO A 9 -20.78 9.94 14.62
C PRO A 9 -21.23 8.49 14.49
N PHE A 10 -22.21 8.23 13.65
CA PHE A 10 -22.73 6.90 13.47
C PHE A 10 -21.70 5.99 12.81
N GLU A 11 -21.12 6.44 11.73
CA GLU A 11 -20.09 5.69 11.02
C GLU A 11 -18.82 5.63 11.87
N TYR A 12 -18.56 6.70 12.55
CA TYR A 12 -17.42 6.81 13.40
C TYR A 12 -17.48 5.79 14.55
N ASP A 13 -18.65 5.61 15.12
CA ASP A 13 -18.83 4.62 16.20
C ASP A 13 -18.53 3.21 15.72
N ARG A 14 -18.89 2.90 14.49
CA ARG A 14 -18.61 1.59 13.93
C ARG A 14 -17.12 1.40 13.66
N MET A 15 -16.45 2.47 13.42
CA MET A 15 -15.02 2.48 13.12
C MET A 15 -14.19 2.85 14.31
N GLU A 16 -14.83 3.07 15.44
CA GLU A 16 -14.14 3.58 16.59
C GLU A 16 -12.94 2.73 16.98
N MET A 17 -11.81 3.13 16.45
CA MET A 17 -10.54 2.62 16.86
C MET A 17 -10.05 3.54 17.96
N ASP A 18 -9.69 2.98 19.09
CA ASP A 18 -9.15 3.81 20.14
C ASP A 18 -7.74 4.29 19.74
N ARG A 19 -7.19 5.17 20.53
CA ARG A 19 -5.90 5.76 20.26
C ARG A 19 -4.80 4.72 20.12
N ARG A 20 -4.90 3.63 20.87
CA ARG A 20 -3.93 2.55 20.82
C ARG A 20 -3.94 1.84 19.47
N GLU A 21 -5.12 1.63 18.92
CA GLU A 21 -5.26 1.01 17.62
C GLU A 21 -4.71 1.92 16.51
N TRP A 22 -5.01 3.21 16.59
CA TRP A 22 -4.46 4.18 15.65
C TRP A 22 -2.94 4.18 15.70
N ASP A 23 -2.38 4.19 16.90
CA ASP A 23 -0.93 4.18 17.10
C ASP A 23 -0.33 2.88 16.57
N ARG A 24 -1.01 1.77 16.79
CA ARG A 24 -0.54 0.47 16.29
C ARG A 24 -0.47 0.45 14.78
N TYR A 25 -1.52 0.88 14.11
CA TYR A 25 -1.51 0.93 12.65
C TYR A 25 -0.48 1.92 12.13
N LYS A 26 -0.34 3.03 12.81
CA LYS A 26 0.68 4.01 12.44
C LYS A 26 2.08 3.40 12.52
N ARG A 27 2.38 2.68 13.59
CA ARG A 27 3.68 2.02 13.74
C ARG A 27 3.92 0.97 12.67
N LEU A 28 2.90 0.18 12.37
CA LEU A 28 2.98 -0.83 11.30
C LEU A 28 3.29 -0.17 9.96
N LEU A 29 2.60 0.91 9.66
CA LEU A 29 2.79 1.63 8.40
C LEU A 29 4.16 2.31 8.34
N LEU A 30 4.61 2.89 9.44
CA LEU A 30 5.93 3.50 9.49
C LEU A 30 7.05 2.48 9.31
N SER A 31 6.89 1.31 9.92
CA SER A 31 7.83 0.21 9.76
C SER A 31 7.89 -0.25 8.31
N LYS A 32 6.72 -0.42 7.71
CA LYS A 32 6.64 -0.83 6.31
C LYS A 32 7.23 0.22 5.38
N ARG A 33 6.98 1.48 5.66
CA ARG A 33 7.56 2.58 4.88
C ARG A 33 9.08 2.55 4.96
N GLY A 34 9.62 2.31 6.15
CA GLY A 34 11.06 2.20 6.34
C GLY A 34 11.68 1.08 5.51
N GLU A 35 11.06 -0.10 5.54
CA GLU A 35 11.52 -1.23 4.74
C GLU A 35 11.53 -0.91 3.25
N LEU A 36 10.44 -0.32 2.76
CA LEU A 36 10.30 -0.01 1.35
C LEU A 36 11.23 1.12 0.92
N SER A 37 11.47 2.09 1.78
CA SER A 37 12.38 3.19 1.49
C SER A 37 13.81 2.69 1.36
N VAL A 38 14.22 1.77 2.21
CA VAL A 38 15.57 1.17 2.12
C VAL A 38 15.71 0.41 0.82
N LYS A 39 14.72 -0.40 0.46
CA LYS A 39 14.74 -1.13 -0.80
C LYS A 39 14.81 -0.20 -2.01
N ASN A 40 14.08 0.90 -1.98
CA ASN A 40 14.09 1.85 -3.08
C ASN A 40 15.41 2.63 -3.15
N ALA A 41 16.03 2.88 -2.01
CA ALA A 41 17.31 3.57 -1.98
C ALA A 41 18.47 2.69 -2.47
N ASP A 42 18.43 1.41 -2.06
CA ASP A 42 19.44 0.44 -2.51
C ASP A 42 19.15 -0.02 -3.94
N GLY A 43 17.88 -0.06 -4.29
CA GLY A 43 17.43 -0.47 -5.59
C GLY A 43 17.30 0.71 -6.51
N GLN A 44 18.37 1.15 -7.06
CA GLN A 44 18.25 1.90 -8.29
C GLN A 44 17.55 0.97 -9.27
N SER A 45 16.64 1.52 -10.05
CA SER A 45 15.99 0.74 -11.09
C SER A 45 17.04 -0.13 -11.76
N PRO A 46 16.89 -1.45 -11.68
CA PRO A 46 17.87 -2.30 -12.32
C PRO A 46 17.84 -1.98 -13.81
N VAL A 47 18.89 -1.36 -14.26
CA VAL A 47 19.04 -1.14 -15.69
C VAL A 47 19.41 -2.50 -16.25
N PRO A 48 18.68 -3.01 -17.24
CA PRO A 48 19.14 -4.20 -17.92
C PRO A 48 20.51 -3.85 -18.47
N THR A 49 21.52 -4.36 -17.82
CA THR A 49 22.85 -4.26 -18.38
C THR A 49 22.77 -4.98 -19.71
N ALA A 50 22.95 -4.23 -20.76
CA ALA A 50 23.28 -4.81 -22.04
C ALA A 50 24.48 -5.67 -21.75
N GLY A 51 24.24 -6.90 -21.44
CA GLY A 51 25.20 -7.75 -20.80
C GLY A 51 26.48 -7.79 -21.55
N GLY A 52 27.52 -7.92 -20.85
CA GLY A 52 28.77 -8.28 -21.43
C GLY A 52 28.47 -9.46 -22.34
N GLY A 53 28.67 -9.28 -23.60
CA GLY A 53 28.23 -10.21 -24.60
C GLY A 53 28.95 -11.54 -24.65
N ASP A 54 29.33 -12.06 -23.49
CA ASP A 54 30.07 -13.30 -23.44
C ASP A 54 29.24 -14.50 -23.06
N GLY A 55 27.95 -14.29 -22.79
CA GLY A 55 27.04 -15.39 -22.54
C GLY A 55 26.46 -15.92 -23.83
N ASP A 56 26.13 -17.20 -23.85
CA ASP A 56 25.38 -17.76 -24.96
C ASP A 56 23.97 -17.18 -24.99
N PRO A 57 23.19 -17.38 -26.06
CA PRO A 57 21.84 -16.81 -26.13
C PRO A 57 20.92 -17.25 -25.01
N ALA A 58 21.11 -18.45 -24.46
CA ALA A 58 20.29 -18.91 -23.34
C ALA A 58 20.62 -18.15 -22.06
N ASP A 59 21.88 -17.87 -21.81
CA ASP A 59 22.32 -17.09 -20.65
C ASP A 59 21.81 -15.66 -20.75
N GLN A 60 21.84 -15.07 -21.94
CA GLN A 60 21.32 -13.73 -22.16
C GLN A 60 19.81 -13.69 -21.93
N ALA A 61 19.08 -14.69 -22.38
CA ALA A 61 17.65 -14.76 -22.20
C ALA A 61 17.30 -14.86 -20.71
N THR A 62 18.05 -15.66 -19.96
CA THR A 62 17.86 -15.79 -18.51
C THR A 62 18.14 -14.47 -17.81
N ALA A 63 19.26 -13.82 -18.16
CA ALA A 63 19.63 -12.54 -17.55
C ALA A 63 18.57 -11.47 -17.85
N ASN A 64 18.03 -11.43 -19.07
CA ASN A 64 17.00 -10.50 -19.43
C ASN A 64 15.70 -10.76 -18.67
N THR A 65 15.34 -12.02 -18.47
CA THR A 65 14.16 -12.40 -17.69
C THR A 65 14.31 -11.96 -16.22
N GLU A 66 15.50 -12.16 -15.66
CA GLU A 66 15.79 -11.72 -14.30
C GLU A 66 15.72 -10.20 -14.17
N ALA A 67 16.27 -9.48 -15.13
CA ALA A 67 16.24 -8.02 -15.14
C ALA A 67 14.79 -7.52 -15.21
N GLU A 68 13.96 -8.12 -16.06
CA GLU A 68 12.56 -7.77 -16.15
C GLU A 68 11.83 -8.02 -14.83
N LEU A 69 12.11 -9.14 -14.18
CA LEU A 69 11.52 -9.46 -12.89
C LEU A 69 11.90 -8.42 -11.85
N GLN A 70 13.17 -8.03 -11.80
CA GLN A 70 13.64 -7.01 -10.85
C GLN A 70 12.95 -5.67 -11.08
N ILE A 71 12.75 -5.29 -12.34
CA ILE A 71 12.03 -4.06 -12.67
C ILE A 71 10.59 -4.13 -12.15
N ARG A 72 9.91 -5.25 -12.35
CA ARG A 72 8.54 -5.43 -11.88
C ARG A 72 8.44 -5.37 -10.36
N LEU A 73 9.38 -6.02 -9.67
CA LEU A 73 9.42 -5.99 -8.22
C LEU A 73 9.64 -4.57 -7.71
N HIS A 74 10.55 -3.85 -8.34
CA HIS A 74 10.81 -2.45 -7.97
C HIS A 74 9.58 -1.57 -8.17
N GLN A 75 8.88 -1.74 -9.27
CA GLN A 75 7.64 -1.01 -9.54
C GLN A 75 6.57 -1.34 -8.52
N THR A 76 6.44 -2.61 -8.15
CA THR A 76 5.49 -3.06 -7.15
C THR A 76 5.82 -2.43 -5.79
N ASP A 77 7.09 -2.45 -5.40
CA ASP A 77 7.52 -1.84 -4.14
C ASP A 77 7.28 -0.34 -4.13
N SER A 78 7.49 0.33 -5.24
CA SER A 78 7.23 1.77 -5.35
C SER A 78 5.75 2.11 -5.21
N ARG A 79 4.88 1.30 -5.81
CA ARG A 79 3.43 1.46 -5.66
C ARG A 79 3.02 1.23 -4.22
N LEU A 80 3.58 0.21 -3.60
CA LEU A 80 3.28 -0.11 -2.21
C LEU A 80 3.73 1.02 -1.29
N LEU A 81 4.90 1.57 -1.53
CA LEU A 81 5.39 2.70 -0.74
C LEU A 81 4.43 3.88 -0.84
N ARG A 82 3.96 4.21 -2.04
CA ARG A 82 2.98 5.28 -2.21
C ARG A 82 1.67 4.98 -1.47
N ALA A 83 1.23 3.73 -1.49
CA ALA A 83 0.03 3.32 -0.78
C ALA A 83 0.21 3.47 0.73
N VAL A 84 1.35 3.09 1.24
CA VAL A 84 1.67 3.22 2.67
C VAL A 84 1.72 4.69 3.08
N GLU A 85 2.35 5.53 2.27
CA GLU A 85 2.42 6.96 2.55
C GLU A 85 1.03 7.61 2.51
N ALA A 86 0.20 7.19 1.58
CA ALA A 86 -1.18 7.67 1.52
C ALA A 86 -1.98 7.24 2.76
N ALA A 87 -1.77 6.02 3.23
CA ALA A 87 -2.42 5.56 4.46
C ALA A 87 -1.98 6.36 5.67
N LEU A 88 -0.70 6.69 5.76
CA LEU A 88 -0.20 7.54 6.84
C LEU A 88 -0.82 8.94 6.78
N ALA A 89 -1.02 9.47 5.57
CA ALA A 89 -1.70 10.75 5.40
C ALA A 89 -3.15 10.67 5.89
N ARG A 90 -3.84 9.56 5.61
CA ARG A 90 -5.21 9.37 6.10
C ARG A 90 -5.27 9.33 7.63
N ILE A 91 -4.27 8.72 8.27
CA ILE A 91 -4.18 8.74 9.73
C ILE A 91 -4.06 10.19 10.22
N ARG A 92 -3.22 10.99 9.59
CA ARG A 92 -3.06 12.40 9.96
C ARG A 92 -4.35 13.19 9.78
N HIS A 93 -5.12 12.85 8.77
CA HIS A 93 -6.37 13.55 8.45
C HIS A 93 -7.59 12.97 9.16
N GLY A 94 -7.42 11.87 9.89
CA GLY A 94 -8.52 11.25 10.61
C GLY A 94 -9.48 10.46 9.74
N THR A 95 -9.06 10.08 8.53
CA THR A 95 -9.91 9.34 7.60
C THR A 95 -9.45 7.89 7.39
N PHE A 96 -8.49 7.46 8.17
CA PHE A 96 -7.98 6.10 8.07
C PHE A 96 -9.08 5.09 8.42
N GLY A 97 -9.15 4.01 7.66
CA GLY A 97 -10.12 2.94 7.90
C GLY A 97 -11.47 3.15 7.26
N ILE A 98 -11.63 4.21 6.49
CA ILE A 98 -12.87 4.48 5.78
C ILE A 98 -12.63 4.31 4.28
N CYS A 99 -13.50 3.55 3.64
CA CYS A 99 -13.38 3.31 2.20
C CYS A 99 -13.56 4.62 1.43
N GLU A 100 -12.65 4.91 0.54
CA GLU A 100 -12.72 6.14 -0.27
C GLU A 100 -13.85 6.10 -1.29
N ALA A 101 -14.24 4.91 -1.73
CA ALA A 101 -15.26 4.76 -2.76
C ALA A 101 -16.68 4.83 -2.21
N CYS A 102 -16.98 4.12 -1.12
CA CYS A 102 -18.33 4.03 -0.59
C CYS A 102 -18.51 4.73 0.75
N GLN A 103 -17.45 5.24 1.34
CA GLN A 103 -17.46 5.95 2.62
C GLN A 103 -17.88 5.07 3.80
N ASN A 104 -17.93 3.77 3.60
CA ASN A 104 -18.23 2.83 4.68
C ASN A 104 -16.94 2.41 5.37
N PRO A 105 -17.04 1.98 6.63
CA PRO A 105 -15.87 1.48 7.33
C PRO A 105 -15.28 0.25 6.65
N ILE A 106 -13.95 0.21 6.61
CA ILE A 106 -13.23 -0.98 6.16
C ILE A 106 -13.15 -1.93 7.36
N SER A 107 -13.41 -3.22 7.14
CA SER A 107 -13.37 -4.17 8.23
C SER A 107 -12.00 -4.25 8.87
N ARG A 108 -11.98 -4.53 10.16
CA ARG A 108 -10.72 -4.66 10.90
C ARG A 108 -9.87 -5.80 10.35
N ALA A 109 -10.51 -6.91 9.97
CA ALA A 109 -9.80 -8.04 9.38
C ALA A 109 -9.03 -7.62 8.13
N ARG A 110 -9.64 -6.78 7.30
CA ARG A 110 -8.97 -6.29 6.10
C ARG A 110 -7.85 -5.30 6.45
N LEU A 111 -8.07 -4.44 7.43
CA LEU A 111 -7.04 -3.50 7.87
C LEU A 111 -5.85 -4.22 8.50
N GLU A 112 -6.09 -5.33 9.20
CA GLU A 112 -5.00 -6.14 9.74
C GLU A 112 -4.18 -6.79 8.64
N ALA A 113 -4.84 -7.27 7.59
CA ALA A 113 -4.17 -7.91 6.47
C ALA A 113 -3.48 -6.90 5.57
N VAL A 114 -4.12 -5.76 5.31
CA VAL A 114 -3.63 -4.74 4.38
C VAL A 114 -3.85 -3.36 5.00
N PRO A 115 -2.97 -2.93 5.90
CA PRO A 115 -3.16 -1.65 6.60
C PRO A 115 -3.19 -0.42 5.68
N TRP A 116 -2.62 -0.54 4.49
CA TRP A 116 -2.59 0.57 3.53
C TRP A 116 -3.78 0.57 2.57
N THR A 117 -4.75 -0.31 2.78
CA THR A 117 -5.91 -0.37 1.88
C THR A 117 -6.73 0.91 1.97
N ARG A 118 -7.20 1.37 0.84
CA ARG A 118 -8.09 2.54 0.76
C ARG A 118 -9.52 2.17 0.40
N HIS A 119 -9.76 0.91 0.03
CA HIS A 119 -11.07 0.42 -0.35
C HIS A 119 -11.47 -0.76 0.50
N CYS A 120 -12.77 -0.86 0.78
CA CYS A 120 -13.29 -2.03 1.43
C CYS A 120 -13.29 -3.20 0.45
N ARG A 121 -13.52 -4.39 0.99
CA ARG A 121 -13.51 -5.60 0.19
C ARG A 121 -14.49 -5.53 -0.98
N ASP A 122 -15.70 -5.07 -0.70
CA ASP A 122 -16.74 -5.00 -1.73
C ASP A 122 -16.39 -4.07 -2.87
N CYS A 123 -15.85 -2.91 -2.56
CA CYS A 123 -15.44 -1.97 -3.58
C CYS A 123 -14.23 -2.49 -4.37
N LYS A 124 -13.32 -3.17 -3.70
CA LYS A 124 -12.17 -3.75 -4.36
C LYS A 124 -12.57 -4.86 -5.31
N GLU A 125 -13.51 -5.68 -4.91
CA GLU A 125 -14.04 -6.73 -5.79
C GLU A 125 -14.73 -6.13 -7.01
N ARG A 126 -15.45 -5.04 -6.84
CA ARG A 126 -16.11 -4.36 -7.97
C ARG A 126 -15.11 -3.77 -8.95
N GLU A 127 -13.97 -3.31 -8.48
CA GLU A 127 -12.92 -2.82 -9.37
C GLU A 127 -12.41 -3.91 -10.32
N HIS A 128 -12.41 -5.14 -9.85
CA HIS A 128 -11.90 -6.26 -10.61
C HIS A 128 -12.97 -7.02 -11.40
N ALA A 129 -14.19 -6.61 -11.24
CA ALA A 129 -15.30 -7.28 -11.94
C ALA A 129 -15.41 -6.85 -13.39
#